data_3b6cbd508aa1b7e4d15962242f7b6f01
#
_entry.id   3b6cbd508aa1b7e4d15962242f7b6f01
#
_cell.length_a   1.000
_cell.length_b   1.000
_cell.length_c   1.000
_cell.angle_alpha   90.00
_cell.angle_beta   90.00
_cell.angle_gamma   90.00
#
_symmetry.space_group_name_H-M   'P 1'
#
loop_
_entity.id
_entity.type
_entity.pdbx_description
1 polymer ?
#
loop_
_entity_poly.entity_id
_entity_poly.type
_entity_poly.pdbx_seq_one_letter_code
_entity_poly.pdbx_strand_id
1 'polypeptide(L)'
;MRDIVILHENEEWLVPLRAEFEKRGVAAKEWFLDTGIIPFTELPDDAVYYNRMSASSHTRGHRFAPELTRMALTWLENNNRTVVNGSGVLALEVCKLSQYAALQKAGLNVPKTQAVVGKELIAEAAENF
;
A
#
# COMPACT_ATOMS: atom_id res chain seq x y z
N MET A 1 -17.27 -19.54 -3.20
CA MET A 1 -16.01 -18.93 -2.71
C MET A 1 -15.98 -17.52 -3.29
N ARG A 2 -15.69 -16.47 -2.50
CA ARG A 2 -15.58 -15.11 -3.05
C ARG A 2 -14.33 -14.99 -3.91
N ASP A 3 -14.41 -14.20 -4.97
CA ASP A 3 -13.27 -13.85 -5.81
C ASP A 3 -12.17 -13.16 -4.98
N ILE A 4 -10.93 -13.31 -5.40
CA ILE A 4 -9.79 -12.58 -4.83
C ILE A 4 -9.31 -11.58 -5.87
N VAL A 5 -9.11 -10.33 -5.46
CA VAL A 5 -8.55 -9.26 -6.30
C VAL A 5 -7.29 -8.72 -5.65
N ILE A 6 -6.18 -8.80 -6.34
CA ILE A 6 -4.87 -8.32 -5.86
C ILE A 6 -4.64 -6.92 -6.42
N LEU A 7 -4.51 -5.92 -5.53
CA LEU A 7 -4.16 -4.54 -5.87
C LEU A 7 -2.64 -4.40 -5.83
N HIS A 8 -2.02 -4.02 -6.94
CA HIS A 8 -0.56 -3.91 -7.02
C HIS A 8 -0.11 -2.91 -8.09
N GLU A 9 1.18 -2.60 -8.09
CA GLU A 9 1.86 -1.83 -9.14
C GLU A 9 3.20 -2.49 -9.57
N ASN A 10 3.46 -3.72 -9.11
CA ASN A 10 4.72 -4.40 -9.37
C ASN A 10 4.47 -5.86 -9.77
N GLU A 11 4.65 -6.14 -11.06
CA GLU A 11 4.47 -7.46 -11.67
C GLU A 11 5.45 -8.51 -11.10
N GLU A 12 6.70 -8.13 -10.92
CA GLU A 12 7.75 -9.05 -10.48
C GLU A 12 7.49 -9.57 -9.07
N TRP A 13 6.97 -8.72 -8.20
CA TRP A 13 6.68 -9.09 -6.81
C TRP A 13 5.48 -10.02 -6.67
N LEU A 14 4.66 -10.14 -7.72
CA LEU A 14 3.55 -11.10 -7.73
C LEU A 14 3.95 -12.50 -8.21
N VAL A 15 5.10 -12.68 -8.84
CA VAL A 15 5.52 -13.99 -9.37
C VAL A 15 5.43 -15.12 -8.32
N PRO A 16 6.00 -14.98 -7.12
CA PRO A 16 5.89 -16.03 -6.11
C PRO A 16 4.45 -16.25 -5.62
N LEU A 17 3.65 -15.19 -5.55
CA LEU A 17 2.27 -15.25 -5.10
C LEU A 17 1.38 -15.96 -6.13
N ARG A 18 1.57 -15.67 -7.43
CA ARG A 18 0.90 -16.36 -8.53
C ARG A 18 1.17 -17.86 -8.48
N ALA A 19 2.44 -18.25 -8.32
CA ALA A 19 2.85 -19.65 -8.23
C ALA A 19 2.17 -20.37 -7.05
N GLU A 20 2.05 -19.73 -5.88
CA GLU A 20 1.36 -20.33 -4.73
C GLU A 20 -0.15 -20.42 -4.93
N PHE A 21 -0.78 -19.46 -5.59
CA PHE A 21 -2.20 -19.52 -5.94
C PHE A 21 -2.47 -20.66 -6.94
N GLU A 22 -1.66 -20.77 -7.98
CA GLU A 22 -1.76 -21.86 -8.96
C GLU A 22 -1.62 -23.23 -8.28
N LYS A 23 -0.59 -23.42 -7.46
CA LYS A 23 -0.35 -24.66 -6.70
C LYS A 23 -1.54 -25.04 -5.81
N ARG A 24 -2.28 -24.06 -5.29
CA ARG A 24 -3.44 -24.27 -4.43
C ARG A 24 -4.76 -24.33 -5.19
N GLY A 25 -4.75 -24.19 -6.52
CA GLY A 25 -5.95 -24.14 -7.34
C GLY A 25 -6.84 -22.93 -7.04
N VAL A 26 -6.24 -21.81 -6.57
CA VAL A 26 -6.95 -20.57 -6.26
C VAL A 26 -6.80 -19.60 -7.39
N ALA A 27 -7.91 -19.18 -8.00
CA ALA A 27 -7.92 -18.12 -9.00
C ALA A 27 -7.94 -16.74 -8.30
N ALA A 28 -7.11 -15.82 -8.78
CA ALA A 28 -7.14 -14.44 -8.36
C ALA A 28 -7.13 -13.53 -9.59
N LYS A 29 -7.87 -12.42 -9.51
CA LYS A 29 -7.81 -11.32 -10.46
C LYS A 29 -6.75 -10.33 -10.00
N GLU A 30 -6.15 -9.60 -10.91
CA GLU A 30 -5.17 -8.57 -10.60
C GLU A 30 -5.71 -7.22 -11.04
N TRP A 31 -5.50 -6.22 -10.20
CA TRP A 31 -5.81 -4.84 -10.48
C TRP A 31 -4.54 -4.02 -10.37
N PHE A 32 -3.97 -3.70 -11.53
CA PHE A 32 -2.77 -2.89 -11.63
C PHE A 32 -3.12 -1.41 -11.43
N LEU A 33 -2.60 -0.82 -10.37
CA LEU A 33 -2.92 0.53 -9.91
C LEU A 33 -1.79 1.52 -10.21
N ASP A 34 -1.57 1.81 -11.48
CA ASP A 34 -0.68 2.88 -11.94
C ASP A 34 -1.49 4.10 -12.40
N THR A 35 -2.44 3.83 -13.28
CA THR A 35 -3.42 4.79 -13.80
C THR A 35 -4.81 4.16 -13.76
N GLY A 36 -5.84 4.98 -13.66
CA GLY A 36 -7.19 4.43 -13.67
C GLY A 36 -8.26 5.40 -13.17
N ILE A 37 -9.48 4.89 -13.13
CA ILE A 37 -10.68 5.60 -12.69
C ILE A 37 -11.30 4.79 -11.56
N ILE A 38 -11.64 5.45 -10.47
CA ILE A 38 -12.44 4.85 -9.39
C ILE A 38 -13.89 5.31 -9.57
N PRO A 39 -14.82 4.41 -9.92
CA PRO A 39 -16.23 4.75 -10.15
C PRO A 39 -16.96 4.88 -8.81
N PHE A 40 -16.75 5.97 -8.10
CA PHE A 40 -17.15 6.15 -6.70
C PHE A 40 -18.66 5.92 -6.45
N THR A 41 -19.49 6.19 -7.43
CA THR A 41 -20.97 6.00 -7.33
C THR A 41 -21.43 4.59 -7.68
N GLU A 42 -20.56 3.74 -8.19
CA GLU A 42 -20.86 2.34 -8.48
C GLU A 42 -20.46 1.45 -7.30
N LEU A 43 -21.08 0.28 -7.19
CA LEU A 43 -20.69 -0.69 -6.18
C LEU A 43 -19.52 -1.54 -6.67
N PRO A 44 -18.47 -1.72 -5.86
CA PRO A 44 -17.43 -2.68 -6.18
C PRO A 44 -17.94 -4.12 -6.11
N ASP A 45 -17.34 -5.01 -6.86
CA ASP A 45 -17.63 -6.45 -6.83
C ASP A 45 -17.57 -7.01 -5.40
N ASP A 46 -18.35 -8.05 -5.11
CA ASP A 46 -18.24 -8.77 -3.84
C ASP A 46 -17.06 -9.74 -3.90
N ALA A 47 -15.90 -9.23 -3.55
CA ALA A 47 -14.62 -9.94 -3.56
C ALA A 47 -13.84 -9.68 -2.26
N VAL A 48 -12.76 -10.43 -2.06
CA VAL A 48 -11.72 -10.13 -1.09
C VAL A 48 -10.60 -9.39 -1.82
N TYR A 49 -10.29 -8.18 -1.39
CA TYR A 49 -9.27 -7.34 -1.97
C TYR A 49 -7.99 -7.43 -1.15
N TYR A 50 -6.89 -7.80 -1.80
CA TYR A 50 -5.58 -7.89 -1.16
C TYR A 50 -4.65 -6.80 -1.67
N ASN A 51 -4.42 -5.80 -0.84
CA ASN A 51 -3.55 -4.69 -1.18
C ASN A 51 -2.07 -5.07 -1.02
N ARG A 52 -1.32 -4.92 -2.11
CA ARG A 52 0.13 -5.15 -2.25
C ARG A 52 0.87 -3.89 -2.71
N MET A 53 0.24 -2.71 -2.63
CA MET A 53 0.88 -1.45 -2.98
C MET A 53 2.10 -1.18 -2.10
N SER A 54 3.14 -0.65 -2.72
CA SER A 54 4.38 -0.23 -2.05
C SER A 54 4.62 1.27 -2.19
N ALA A 55 5.05 1.91 -1.11
CA ALA A 55 5.44 3.32 -1.10
C ALA A 55 6.61 3.64 -2.06
N SER A 56 7.41 2.63 -2.42
CA SER A 56 8.53 2.79 -3.37
C SER A 56 8.13 2.76 -4.85
N SER A 57 6.84 2.72 -5.16
CA SER A 57 6.30 2.68 -6.54
C SER A 57 6.87 3.80 -7.43
N HIS A 58 7.11 4.99 -6.88
CA HIS A 58 7.70 6.12 -7.59
C HIS A 58 9.09 5.82 -8.17
N THR A 59 9.85 4.88 -7.58
CA THR A 59 11.17 4.47 -8.11
C THR A 59 11.06 3.59 -9.37
N ARG A 60 9.87 3.09 -9.67
CA ARG A 60 9.54 2.28 -10.85
C ARG A 60 8.71 3.02 -11.89
N GLY A 61 8.57 4.35 -11.74
CA GLY A 61 7.78 5.18 -12.65
C GLY A 61 6.29 5.32 -12.28
N HIS A 62 5.83 4.62 -11.24
CA HIS A 62 4.42 4.59 -10.81
C HIS A 62 4.18 5.63 -9.70
N ARG A 63 4.44 6.91 -10.00
CA ARG A 63 4.47 7.99 -9.01
C ARG A 63 3.15 8.15 -8.25
N PHE A 64 2.03 8.02 -8.93
CA PHE A 64 0.69 8.26 -8.35
C PHE A 64 -0.03 6.98 -7.91
N ALA A 65 0.67 5.84 -7.96
CA ALA A 65 0.08 4.57 -7.54
C ALA A 65 -0.40 4.56 -6.08
N PRO A 66 0.31 5.14 -5.09
CA PRO A 66 -0.19 5.23 -3.72
C PRO A 66 -1.48 6.07 -3.60
N GLU A 67 -1.58 7.19 -4.34
CA GLU A 67 -2.76 8.05 -4.35
C GLU A 67 -3.98 7.33 -4.96
N LEU A 68 -3.79 6.67 -6.10
CA LEU A 68 -4.84 5.87 -6.73
C LEU A 68 -5.28 4.73 -5.82
N THR A 69 -4.33 4.04 -5.20
CA THR A 69 -4.62 2.98 -4.23
C THR A 69 -5.40 3.50 -3.03
N ARG A 70 -5.06 4.66 -2.50
CA ARG A 70 -5.80 5.29 -1.40
C ARG A 70 -7.26 5.52 -1.78
N MET A 71 -7.52 6.03 -2.98
CA MET A 71 -8.88 6.23 -3.49
C MET A 71 -9.62 4.89 -3.65
N ALA A 72 -8.96 3.88 -4.22
CA ALA A 72 -9.52 2.54 -4.36
C ALA A 72 -9.89 1.93 -3.00
N LEU A 73 -8.98 1.96 -2.03
CA LEU A 73 -9.21 1.44 -0.69
C LEU A 73 -10.35 2.16 0.01
N THR A 74 -10.43 3.50 -0.09
CA THR A 74 -11.54 4.28 0.45
C THR A 74 -12.87 3.85 -0.15
N TRP A 75 -12.94 3.67 -1.47
CA TRP A 75 -14.14 3.21 -2.16
C TRP A 75 -14.55 1.80 -1.72
N LEU A 76 -13.61 0.86 -1.63
CA LEU A 76 -13.86 -0.52 -1.21
C LEU A 76 -14.33 -0.60 0.24
N GLU A 77 -13.65 0.07 1.16
CA GLU A 77 -13.96 0.05 2.58
C GLU A 77 -15.29 0.74 2.88
N ASN A 78 -15.59 1.87 2.20
CA ASN A 78 -16.85 2.57 2.32
C ASN A 78 -18.07 1.73 1.83
N ASN A 79 -17.81 0.77 0.94
CA ASN A 79 -18.79 -0.19 0.47
C ASN A 79 -18.73 -1.53 1.22
N ASN A 80 -18.12 -1.56 2.40
CA ASN A 80 -18.01 -2.75 3.27
C ASN A 80 -17.36 -3.97 2.59
N ARG A 81 -16.43 -3.76 1.67
CA ARG A 81 -15.67 -4.86 1.07
C ARG A 81 -14.58 -5.33 2.03
N THR A 82 -14.31 -6.63 1.98
CA THR A 82 -13.21 -7.21 2.76
C THR A 82 -11.89 -6.81 2.12
N VAL A 83 -11.07 -6.04 2.84
CA VAL A 83 -9.76 -5.60 2.37
C VAL A 83 -8.67 -6.09 3.33
N VAL A 84 -7.70 -6.81 2.79
CA VAL A 84 -6.47 -7.19 3.49
C VAL A 84 -5.41 -6.12 3.20
N ASN A 85 -4.73 -5.63 4.21
CA ASN A 85 -3.84 -4.47 4.15
C ASN A 85 -4.56 -3.20 3.65
N GLY A 86 -5.63 -2.83 4.33
CA GLY A 86 -6.48 -1.68 3.97
C GLY A 86 -5.81 -0.32 4.13
N SER A 87 -6.63 0.73 4.13
CA SER A 87 -6.18 2.13 4.16
C SER A 87 -5.28 2.47 5.34
N GLY A 88 -5.52 1.88 6.53
CA GLY A 88 -4.67 2.06 7.70
C GLY A 88 -3.25 1.52 7.50
N VAL A 89 -3.11 0.38 6.82
CA VAL A 89 -1.79 -0.19 6.49
C VAL A 89 -1.09 0.67 5.44
N LEU A 90 -1.80 1.13 4.40
CA LEU A 90 -1.23 2.03 3.41
C LEU A 90 -0.75 3.34 4.03
N ALA A 91 -1.51 3.93 4.96
CA ALA A 91 -1.10 5.15 5.67
C ALA A 91 0.22 4.98 6.43
N LEU A 92 0.44 3.80 7.04
CA LEU A 92 1.73 3.47 7.67
C LEU A 92 2.83 3.22 6.64
N GLU A 93 2.52 2.56 5.53
CA GLU A 93 3.50 2.22 4.48
C GLU A 93 4.10 3.47 3.83
N VAL A 94 3.31 4.52 3.61
CA VAL A 94 3.77 5.74 2.94
C VAL A 94 4.45 6.76 3.88
N CYS A 95 4.49 6.51 5.18
CA CYS A 95 5.05 7.45 6.16
C CYS A 95 5.89 6.75 7.23
N LYS A 96 7.22 6.84 7.12
CA LYS A 96 8.15 6.23 8.09
C LYS A 96 7.95 6.72 9.52
N LEU A 97 7.65 8.00 9.71
CA LEU A 97 7.39 8.51 11.08
C LEU A 97 6.14 7.90 11.69
N SER A 98 5.08 7.69 10.88
CA SER A 98 3.87 7.00 11.34
C SER A 98 4.15 5.55 11.72
N GLN A 99 5.00 4.85 10.95
CA GLN A 99 5.44 3.49 11.31
C GLN A 99 6.17 3.49 12.65
N TYR A 100 7.15 4.38 12.84
CA TYR A 100 7.93 4.45 14.07
C TYR A 100 7.06 4.84 15.28
N ALA A 101 6.15 5.78 15.11
CA ALA A 101 5.20 6.13 16.17
C ALA A 101 4.31 4.94 16.57
N ALA A 102 3.84 4.16 15.60
CA ALA A 102 3.07 2.95 15.86
C ALA A 102 3.90 1.87 16.58
N LEU A 103 5.16 1.66 16.18
CA LEU A 103 6.08 0.73 16.84
C LEU A 103 6.39 1.16 18.27
N GLN A 104 6.68 2.44 18.52
CA GLN A 104 6.91 2.97 19.87
C GLN A 104 5.68 2.78 20.77
N LYS A 105 4.49 3.06 20.23
CA LYS A 105 3.23 2.84 20.96
C LYS A 105 3.01 1.37 21.33
N ALA A 106 3.52 0.46 20.51
CA ALA A 106 3.51 -0.98 20.78
C ALA A 106 4.65 -1.46 21.70
N GLY A 107 5.45 -0.54 22.26
CA GLY A 107 6.57 -0.87 23.15
C GLY A 107 7.83 -1.38 22.45
N LEU A 108 7.92 -1.23 21.13
CA LEU A 108 9.09 -1.64 20.37
C LEU A 108 10.10 -0.49 20.22
N ASN A 109 11.38 -0.85 20.22
CA ASN A 109 12.43 0.12 19.99
C ASN A 109 12.48 0.54 18.53
N VAL A 110 12.68 1.83 18.31
CA VAL A 110 12.89 2.42 16.98
C VAL A 110 14.21 3.20 16.97
N PRO A 111 14.86 3.34 15.81
CA PRO A 111 16.07 4.14 15.71
C PRO A 111 15.76 5.62 16.00
N LYS A 112 16.76 6.34 16.51
CA LYS A 112 16.69 7.80 16.57
C LYS A 112 16.47 8.33 15.16
N THR A 113 15.49 9.19 14.97
CA THR A 113 15.03 9.57 13.64
C THR A 113 14.64 11.03 13.59
N GLN A 114 15.04 11.70 12.54
CA GLN A 114 14.58 13.04 12.18
C GLN A 114 13.94 13.01 10.79
N ALA A 115 12.87 13.77 10.59
CA ALA A 115 12.32 14.04 9.27
C ALA A 115 12.83 15.38 8.78
N VAL A 116 13.41 15.39 7.58
CA VAL A 116 13.95 16.59 6.95
C VAL A 116 13.29 16.77 5.59
N VAL A 117 12.76 17.96 5.35
CA VAL A 117 12.23 18.39 4.05
C VAL A 117 13.03 19.61 3.60
N GLY A 118 13.69 19.49 2.44
CA GLY A 118 14.65 20.49 1.94
C GLY A 118 16.07 19.98 2.07
N LYS A 119 16.75 19.84 0.95
CA LYS A 119 18.10 19.28 0.95
C LYS A 119 19.14 20.20 1.61
N GLU A 120 18.88 21.51 1.67
CA GLU A 120 19.69 22.52 2.35
C GLU A 120 19.73 22.34 3.87
N LEU A 121 18.73 21.66 4.44
CA LEU A 121 18.63 21.40 5.89
C LEU A 121 19.30 20.10 6.34
N ILE A 122 19.80 19.28 5.40
CA ILE A 122 20.33 17.94 5.73
C ILE A 122 21.61 18.07 6.59
N ALA A 123 22.48 19.03 6.29
CA ALA A 123 23.71 19.24 7.06
C ALA A 123 23.41 19.65 8.50
N GLU A 124 22.52 20.64 8.68
CA GLU A 124 22.07 21.09 10.00
C GLU A 124 21.41 19.95 10.81
N ALA A 125 20.55 19.16 10.15
CA ALA A 125 19.92 18.02 10.80
C ALA A 125 20.95 16.97 11.25
N ALA A 126 21.98 16.71 10.44
CA ALA A 126 23.03 15.76 10.77
C ALA A 126 23.92 16.24 11.95
N GLU A 127 24.19 17.54 12.06
CA GLU A 127 24.95 18.11 13.19
C GLU A 127 24.19 18.00 14.52
N ASN A 128 22.86 18.00 14.48
CA ASN A 128 21.99 17.92 15.66
C ASN A 128 21.51 16.47 15.94
N PHE A 129 22.00 15.48 15.21
CA PHE A 129 21.61 14.07 15.34
C PHE A 129 22.53 13.30 16.29
#